data_2300b18e183af5796ccb777c754cc35c
#
_entry.id   2300b18e183af5796ccb777c754cc35c
#
_cell.length_a   1.000
_cell.length_b   1.000
_cell.length_c   1.000
_cell.angle_alpha   90.00
_cell.angle_beta   90.00
_cell.angle_gamma   90.00
#
_symmetry.space_group_name_H-M   'P 1'
#
loop_
_entity.id
_entity.type
_entity.pdbx_description
1 polymer ?
#
loop_
_entity_poly.entity_id
_entity_poly.type
_entity_poly.pdbx_seq_one_letter_code
_entity_poly.pdbx_strand_id
1 'polypeptide(L)'
;QGSAHRAGVHIAHYLLLGGPGEDEQTLEETLNRMEEIEKAVFFIFCGIRIFPHTRLHTLAQEEGQILPGQDLLAPVFYQSKGIGTEEIIARIRKRARGRMNWVYGDGGEKSEQVVSRLHTHGHPGPLWELLLR
;
A
#
# COMPACT_ATOMS: atom_id res chain seq x y z
N GLN A 1 16.28 6.95 5.13
CA GLN A 1 15.27 7.57 5.98
C GLN A 1 15.88 8.46 7.07
N GLY A 2 16.88 8.01 7.83
CA GLY A 2 17.53 8.80 8.88
C GLY A 2 18.07 10.17 8.40
N SER A 3 18.53 10.26 7.15
CA SER A 3 19.02 11.53 6.58
C SER A 3 17.91 12.52 6.30
N ALA A 4 16.78 12.08 5.75
CA ALA A 4 15.61 12.92 5.51
C ALA A 4 15.01 13.45 6.83
N HIS A 5 14.96 12.59 7.84
CA HIS A 5 14.49 12.96 9.16
C HIS A 5 15.37 14.06 9.81
N ARG A 6 16.70 13.94 9.71
CA ARG A 6 17.63 14.98 10.18
C ARG A 6 17.50 16.28 9.41
N ALA A 7 17.09 16.23 8.15
CA ALA A 7 16.84 17.39 7.31
C ALA A 7 15.44 18.01 7.52
N GLY A 8 14.61 17.47 8.40
CA GLY A 8 13.25 17.95 8.63
C GLY A 8 12.28 17.64 7.48
N VAL A 9 12.62 16.70 6.59
CA VAL A 9 11.78 16.31 5.45
C VAL A 9 10.76 15.27 5.90
N HIS A 10 9.50 15.53 5.64
CA HIS A 10 8.43 14.57 5.81
C HIS A 10 8.48 13.51 4.70
N ILE A 11 8.17 12.26 5.02
CA ILE A 11 8.25 11.14 4.09
C ILE A 11 6.90 10.43 4.00
N ALA A 12 6.45 10.20 2.77
CA ALA A 12 5.36 9.29 2.47
C ALA A 12 5.92 8.02 1.83
N HIS A 13 5.57 6.87 2.38
CA HIS A 13 5.91 5.56 1.82
C HIS A 13 4.69 4.95 1.14
N TYR A 14 4.88 4.48 -0.09
CA TYR A 14 3.89 3.70 -0.81
C TYR A 14 4.32 2.23 -0.75
N LEU A 15 3.50 1.40 -0.13
CA LEU A 15 3.76 -0.03 0.03
C LEU A 15 2.77 -0.83 -0.81
N LEU A 16 3.31 -1.76 -1.58
CA LEU A 16 2.54 -2.73 -2.34
C LEU A 16 2.74 -4.10 -1.68
N LEU A 17 1.70 -4.64 -1.10
CA LEU A 17 1.71 -5.92 -0.40
C LEU A 17 1.00 -7.00 -1.24
N GLY A 18 1.29 -8.26 -0.97
CA GLY A 18 0.75 -9.38 -1.74
C GLY A 18 1.57 -9.72 -2.99
N GLY A 19 2.83 -9.31 -3.02
CA GLY A 19 3.76 -9.62 -4.11
C GLY A 19 4.24 -11.08 -4.12
N PRO A 20 4.95 -11.49 -5.19
CA PRO A 20 5.52 -12.82 -5.29
C PRO A 20 6.43 -13.14 -4.09
N GLY A 21 6.20 -14.30 -3.47
CA GLY A 21 6.99 -14.77 -2.33
C GLY A 21 6.58 -14.16 -1.00
N GLU A 22 5.57 -13.29 -0.94
CA GLU A 22 5.07 -12.79 0.33
C GLU A 22 4.26 -13.88 1.05
N ASP A 23 4.53 -14.01 2.33
CA ASP A 23 3.88 -14.90 3.27
C ASP A 23 3.62 -14.18 4.60
N GLU A 24 3.11 -14.91 5.59
CA GLU A 24 2.82 -14.35 6.90
C GLU A 24 4.07 -13.76 7.59
N GLN A 25 5.21 -14.43 7.46
CA GLN A 25 6.44 -14.01 8.10
C GLN A 25 6.96 -12.69 7.49
N THR A 26 7.04 -12.62 6.16
CA THR A 26 7.53 -11.42 5.47
C THR A 26 6.60 -10.23 5.65
N LEU A 27 5.28 -10.48 5.73
CA LEU A 27 4.30 -9.44 6.08
C LEU A 27 4.55 -8.91 7.50
N GLU A 28 4.71 -9.79 8.49
CA GLU A 28 4.97 -9.36 9.87
C GLU A 28 6.28 -8.58 9.99
N GLU A 29 7.34 -9.00 9.30
CA GLU A 29 8.60 -8.24 9.23
C GLU A 29 8.40 -6.84 8.66
N THR A 30 7.60 -6.71 7.59
CA THR A 30 7.26 -5.42 6.98
C THR A 30 6.50 -4.54 7.95
N LEU A 31 5.46 -5.07 8.61
CA LEU A 31 4.66 -4.32 9.57
C LEU A 31 5.49 -3.87 10.79
N ASN A 32 6.39 -4.73 11.30
CA ASN A 32 7.30 -4.37 12.39
C ASN A 32 8.22 -3.21 11.98
N ARG A 33 8.80 -3.26 10.78
CA ARG A 33 9.65 -2.16 10.27
C ARG A 33 8.88 -0.86 10.09
N MET A 34 7.62 -0.92 9.67
CA MET A 34 6.76 0.27 9.58
C MET A 34 6.53 0.91 10.95
N GLU A 35 6.39 0.10 12.00
CA GLU A 35 6.21 0.60 13.37
C GLU A 35 7.44 1.31 13.93
N GLU A 36 8.64 0.91 13.50
CA GLU A 36 9.90 1.52 13.88
C GLU A 36 10.16 2.88 13.20
N ILE A 37 9.41 3.16 12.13
CA ILE A 37 9.60 4.37 11.33
C ILE A 37 8.73 5.50 11.89
N GLU A 38 9.37 6.46 12.52
CA GLU A 38 8.73 7.67 13.03
C GLU A 38 8.56 8.74 11.95
N LYS A 39 7.57 9.61 12.11
CA LYS A 39 7.31 10.79 11.25
C LYS A 39 7.21 10.45 9.76
N ALA A 40 6.53 9.36 9.45
CA ALA A 40 6.23 8.94 8.09
C ALA A 40 4.76 8.61 7.94
N VAL A 41 4.23 8.80 6.73
CA VAL A 41 2.90 8.32 6.35
C VAL A 41 3.08 7.11 5.46
N PHE A 42 2.26 6.09 5.67
CA PHE A 42 2.26 4.87 4.87
C PHE A 42 0.95 4.78 4.09
N PHE A 43 1.06 4.74 2.77
CA PHE A 43 -0.02 4.39 1.87
C PHE A 43 0.15 2.92 1.49
N ILE A 44 -0.78 2.07 1.93
CA ILE A 44 -0.66 0.62 1.84
C ILE A 44 -1.70 0.09 0.86
N PHE A 45 -1.23 -0.56 -0.19
CA PHE A 45 -2.02 -1.17 -1.24
C PHE A 45 -1.79 -2.68 -1.24
N CYS A 46 -2.85 -3.45 -1.47
CA CYS A 46 -2.78 -4.90 -1.62
C CYS A 46 -2.94 -5.29 -3.07
N GLY A 47 -2.06 -6.18 -3.54
CA GLY A 47 -2.01 -6.64 -4.92
C GLY A 47 -1.11 -5.77 -5.80
N ILE A 48 -0.42 -6.42 -6.73
CA ILE A 48 0.44 -5.76 -7.72
C ILE A 48 -0.20 -5.90 -9.09
N ARG A 49 -0.50 -4.79 -9.75
CA ARG A 49 -1.09 -4.82 -11.09
C ARG A 49 -0.18 -5.54 -12.07
N ILE A 50 -0.76 -6.50 -12.80
CA ILE A 50 -0.06 -7.25 -13.83
C ILE A 50 -0.09 -6.44 -15.12
N PHE A 51 1.11 -6.14 -15.66
CA PHE A 51 1.27 -5.51 -16.95
C PHE A 51 1.83 -6.50 -17.97
N PRO A 52 1.39 -6.45 -19.24
CA PRO A 52 1.92 -7.30 -20.32
C PRO A 52 3.46 -7.20 -20.42
N HIS A 53 4.09 -8.31 -20.84
CA HIS A 53 5.53 -8.39 -21.08
C HIS A 53 6.45 -8.14 -19.88
N THR A 54 5.91 -8.23 -18.66
CA THR A 54 6.71 -8.16 -17.43
C THR A 54 7.00 -9.56 -16.90
N ARG A 55 8.02 -9.67 -16.03
CA ARG A 55 8.28 -10.93 -15.33
C ARG A 55 7.09 -11.37 -14.45
N LEU A 56 6.37 -10.42 -13.87
CA LEU A 56 5.16 -10.70 -13.10
C LEU A 56 4.06 -11.29 -13.98
N HIS A 57 3.93 -10.84 -15.23
CA HIS A 57 3.00 -11.41 -16.20
C HIS A 57 3.31 -12.87 -16.47
N THR A 58 4.58 -13.20 -16.73
CA THR A 58 5.00 -14.58 -16.95
C THR A 58 4.72 -15.46 -15.74
N LEU A 59 5.08 -14.98 -14.55
CA LEU A 59 4.82 -15.70 -13.30
C LEU A 59 3.32 -15.92 -13.04
N ALA A 60 2.50 -14.90 -13.29
CA ALA A 60 1.06 -15.01 -13.12
C ALA A 60 0.42 -16.03 -14.08
N GLN A 61 0.96 -16.18 -15.31
CA GLN A 61 0.55 -17.22 -16.25
C GLN A 61 0.99 -18.60 -15.78
N GLU A 62 2.23 -18.77 -15.34
CA GLU A 62 2.76 -20.03 -14.79
C GLU A 62 1.97 -20.48 -13.57
N GLU A 63 1.52 -19.54 -12.76
CA GLU A 63 0.71 -19.78 -11.58
C GLU A 63 -0.79 -19.93 -11.85
N GLY A 64 -1.24 -19.74 -13.08
CA GLY A 64 -2.64 -19.85 -13.49
C GLY A 64 -3.54 -18.73 -12.99
N GLN A 65 -2.98 -17.57 -12.58
CA GLN A 65 -3.75 -16.42 -12.17
C GLN A 65 -4.31 -15.62 -13.35
N ILE A 66 -3.70 -15.74 -14.51
CA ILE A 66 -4.17 -15.18 -15.79
C ILE A 66 -4.02 -16.24 -16.89
N LEU A 67 -4.89 -16.16 -17.90
CA LEU A 67 -4.83 -17.04 -19.05
C LEU A 67 -3.82 -16.52 -20.10
N PRO A 68 -3.18 -17.40 -20.88
CA PRO A 68 -2.38 -16.99 -22.04
C PRO A 68 -3.23 -16.17 -23.01
N GLY A 69 -2.74 -14.99 -23.40
CA GLY A 69 -3.47 -14.08 -24.28
C GLY A 69 -4.63 -13.31 -23.64
N GLN A 70 -4.81 -13.40 -22.33
CA GLN A 70 -5.83 -12.64 -21.62
C GLN A 70 -5.59 -11.12 -21.82
N ASP A 71 -6.67 -10.40 -22.16
CA ASP A 71 -6.64 -8.95 -22.22
C ASP A 71 -6.45 -8.36 -20.80
N LEU A 72 -5.45 -7.50 -20.64
CA LEU A 72 -5.11 -6.82 -19.40
C LEU A 72 -5.45 -5.32 -19.44
N LEU A 73 -6.31 -4.87 -20.37
CA LEU A 73 -6.85 -3.51 -20.37
C LEU A 73 -7.65 -3.25 -19.08
N ALA A 74 -8.46 -4.21 -18.69
CA ALA A 74 -9.01 -4.23 -17.33
C ALA A 74 -7.92 -4.60 -16.32
N PRO A 75 -7.76 -3.85 -15.21
CA PRO A 75 -6.75 -4.15 -14.22
C PRO A 75 -6.92 -5.53 -13.59
N VAL A 76 -5.88 -6.35 -13.68
CA VAL A 76 -5.76 -7.63 -12.97
C VAL A 76 -4.60 -7.51 -12.00
N PHE A 77 -4.82 -7.94 -10.76
CA PHE A 77 -3.82 -7.84 -9.71
C PHE A 77 -3.30 -9.22 -9.32
N TYR A 78 -1.99 -9.34 -9.24
CA TYR A 78 -1.32 -10.52 -8.72
C TYR A 78 -1.60 -10.66 -7.23
N GLN A 79 -1.83 -11.89 -6.80
CA GLN A 79 -2.00 -12.25 -5.40
C GLN A 79 -0.97 -13.31 -5.01
N SER A 80 -0.28 -13.10 -3.90
CA SER A 80 0.63 -14.10 -3.36
C SER A 80 -0.09 -15.41 -3.04
N LYS A 81 0.59 -16.54 -3.27
CA LYS A 81 0.11 -17.85 -2.83
C LYS A 81 0.33 -18.10 -1.33
N GLY A 82 1.27 -17.37 -0.73
CA GLY A 82 1.65 -17.54 0.68
C GLY A 82 0.70 -16.89 1.67
N ILE A 83 -0.05 -15.84 1.23
CA ILE A 83 -1.00 -15.11 2.07
C ILE A 83 -2.07 -14.43 1.22
N GLY A 84 -3.32 -14.56 1.61
CA GLY A 84 -4.45 -13.94 0.91
C GLY A 84 -4.60 -12.45 1.21
N THR A 85 -5.17 -11.71 0.27
CA THR A 85 -5.42 -10.26 0.39
C THR A 85 -6.25 -9.92 1.63
N GLU A 86 -7.28 -10.70 1.94
CA GLU A 86 -8.13 -10.48 3.12
C GLU A 86 -7.36 -10.61 4.43
N GLU A 87 -6.45 -11.59 4.52
CA GLU A 87 -5.59 -11.78 5.68
C GLU A 87 -4.61 -10.62 5.84
N ILE A 88 -4.00 -10.15 4.74
CA ILE A 88 -3.12 -8.97 4.72
C ILE A 88 -3.89 -7.76 5.29
N ILE A 89 -5.07 -7.49 4.77
CA ILE A 89 -5.90 -6.36 5.20
C ILE A 89 -6.30 -6.49 6.67
N ALA A 90 -6.66 -7.68 7.13
CA ALA A 90 -7.03 -7.93 8.53
C ALA A 90 -5.85 -7.62 9.48
N ARG A 91 -4.63 -8.06 9.13
CA ARG A 91 -3.41 -7.79 9.91
C ARG A 91 -3.05 -6.31 9.93
N ILE A 92 -3.12 -5.63 8.76
CA ILE A 92 -2.92 -4.19 8.67
C ILE A 92 -3.92 -3.46 9.57
N ARG A 93 -5.21 -3.78 9.47
CA ARG A 93 -6.28 -3.17 10.26
C ARG A 93 -6.06 -3.31 11.76
N LYS A 94 -5.60 -4.48 12.19
CA LYS A 94 -5.28 -4.75 13.60
C LYS A 94 -4.14 -3.87 14.09
N ARG A 95 -3.06 -3.74 13.31
CA ARG A 95 -1.87 -2.95 13.65
C ARG A 95 -2.07 -1.44 13.49
N ALA A 96 -2.90 -1.02 12.54
CA ALA A 96 -3.19 0.39 12.26
C ALA A 96 -4.12 1.05 13.29
N ARG A 97 -4.65 0.31 14.27
CA ARG A 97 -5.55 0.87 15.29
C ARG A 97 -4.91 2.06 16.01
N GLY A 98 -5.56 3.22 15.91
CA GLY A 98 -5.07 4.46 16.54
C GLY A 98 -3.92 5.15 15.79
N ARG A 99 -3.49 4.64 14.64
CA ARG A 99 -2.44 5.21 13.80
C ARG A 99 -3.07 5.92 12.59
N MET A 100 -3.20 7.23 12.62
CA MET A 100 -3.75 8.01 11.50
C MET A 100 -2.80 8.05 10.30
N ASN A 101 -1.52 7.80 10.52
CA ASN A 101 -0.48 7.80 9.48
C ASN A 101 -0.38 6.49 8.68
N TRP A 102 -1.23 5.51 8.95
CA TRP A 102 -1.36 4.28 8.16
C TRP A 102 -2.65 4.34 7.35
N VAL A 103 -2.53 4.68 6.06
CA VAL A 103 -3.65 4.77 5.12
C VAL A 103 -3.72 3.47 4.33
N TYR A 104 -4.82 2.73 4.46
CA TYR A 104 -5.03 1.44 3.80
C TYR A 104 -6.47 1.31 3.31
N GLY A 105 -6.69 0.41 2.35
CA GLY A 105 -7.97 0.19 1.70
C GLY A 105 -8.02 0.80 0.32
N ASP A 106 -9.22 0.89 -0.23
CA ASP A 106 -9.43 1.20 -1.65
C ASP A 106 -9.11 2.66 -2.02
N GLY A 107 -8.58 3.45 -1.09
CA GLY A 107 -8.26 4.87 -1.34
C GLY A 107 -9.48 5.71 -1.77
N GLY A 108 -10.68 5.11 -1.72
CA GLY A 108 -11.86 5.54 -2.40
C GLY A 108 -12.54 6.78 -1.81
N GLU A 109 -13.82 6.92 -2.05
CA GLU A 109 -14.69 8.07 -1.80
C GLU A 109 -14.52 8.79 -0.45
N LYS A 110 -14.15 8.06 0.62
CA LYS A 110 -13.93 8.68 1.94
C LYS A 110 -12.67 9.55 1.98
N SER A 111 -11.62 9.14 1.26
CA SER A 111 -10.39 9.92 1.16
C SER A 111 -10.60 11.19 0.35
N GLU A 112 -11.34 11.13 -0.75
CA GLU A 112 -11.69 12.28 -1.58
C GLU A 112 -12.53 13.31 -0.81
N GLN A 113 -13.49 12.86 -0.01
CA GLN A 113 -14.30 13.74 0.82
C GLN A 113 -13.49 14.47 1.89
N VAL A 114 -12.55 13.77 2.53
CA VAL A 114 -11.64 14.39 3.52
C VAL A 114 -10.72 15.40 2.84
N VAL A 115 -10.13 15.03 1.70
CA VAL A 115 -9.28 15.89 0.89
C VAL A 115 -10.02 17.16 0.46
N SER A 116 -11.23 17.02 -0.07
CA SER A 116 -12.07 18.14 -0.49
C SER A 116 -12.39 19.08 0.67
N ARG A 117 -12.73 18.56 1.85
CA ARG A 117 -12.99 19.38 3.04
C ARG A 117 -11.77 20.13 3.52
N LEU A 118 -10.59 19.51 3.49
CA LEU A 118 -9.36 20.15 3.93
C LEU A 118 -8.93 21.26 2.96
N HIS A 119 -9.10 21.08 1.66
CA HIS A 119 -8.87 22.13 0.66
C HIS A 119 -9.81 23.33 0.86
N THR A 120 -11.09 23.09 1.15
CA THR A 120 -12.05 24.18 1.43
C THR A 120 -11.72 24.95 2.68
N HIS A 121 -10.96 24.39 3.62
CA HIS A 121 -10.48 25.08 4.81
C HIS A 121 -9.10 25.75 4.64
N GLY A 122 -8.62 25.86 3.40
CA GLY A 122 -7.44 26.70 3.07
C GLY A 122 -6.09 26.06 3.42
N HIS A 123 -5.99 24.72 3.47
CA HIS A 123 -4.71 24.04 3.63
C HIS A 123 -3.94 23.97 2.30
N PRO A 124 -2.90 24.78 2.07
CA PRO A 124 -2.21 24.84 0.77
C PRO A 124 -1.12 23.78 0.57
N GLY A 125 -0.91 22.88 1.52
CA GLY A 125 0.14 21.87 1.48
C GLY A 125 -0.37 20.48 1.08
N PRO A 126 0.54 19.51 0.91
CA PRO A 126 0.16 18.14 0.70
C PRO A 126 -0.59 17.61 1.94
N LEU A 127 -1.84 17.23 1.75
CA LEU A 127 -2.76 16.91 2.85
C LEU A 127 -2.32 15.71 3.70
N TRP A 128 -1.49 14.82 3.16
CA TRP A 128 -0.95 13.69 3.91
C TRP A 128 -0.03 14.12 5.07
N GLU A 129 0.55 15.32 5.03
CA GLU A 129 1.35 15.85 6.14
C GLU A 129 0.53 16.02 7.43
N LEU A 130 -0.77 16.21 7.31
CA LEU A 130 -1.68 16.30 8.46
C LEU A 130 -1.81 14.98 9.22
N LEU A 131 -1.45 13.87 8.59
CA LEU A 131 -1.46 12.53 9.19
C LEU A 131 -0.20 12.24 10.03
N LEU A 132 0.77 13.14 10.03
CA LEU A 132 2.01 13.03 10.82
C LEU A 132 1.86 13.51 12.28
N ARG A 133 0.71 14.03 12.64
CA ARG A 133 0.43 14.59 13.98
C ARG A 133 0.04 13.54 14.99
#